data_59e8f9a3d2cabf3f8030570e67162583
#
_entry.id   59e8f9a3d2cabf3f8030570e67162583
#
_cell.length_a   1.000
_cell.length_b   1.000
_cell.length_c   1.000
_cell.angle_alpha   90.00
_cell.angle_beta   90.00
_cell.angle_gamma   90.00
#
_symmetry.space_group_name_H-M   'P 1'
#
loop_
_entity.id
_entity.type
_entity.pdbx_description
1 polymer ?
#
loop_
_entity_poly.entity_id
_entity_poly.type
_entity_poly.pdbx_seq_one_letter_code
_entity_poly.pdbx_strand_id
1 'polypeptide(L)'
;VAPKNLQEVLDSSRGAVDLLRNSQIGSYIYPVVPADFQNWIKEQTAWRQTAVLYDQSHHMDNLFMKGSDAIKLISSTAINSTAVFPVNRAKQYVPTTASGHVIGDGILFREAEDEYVYVGRAPAANWLLYHGETGGYGNLDITVDRRSPSRPYGQQVTRQYYRFQIQGPNAWQVIEKLNKGPLEQLKFFNMSTMSVNGSNVRTLRHGMAGAPGLEIWGPYADHGRIRDAIVEAGAEFGLVPVGSRAYPSNTLESGWIPSPLPAIYSGEAERGYREWLPADGY
;
A
#
# COMPACT_ATOMS: atom_id res chain seq x y z
N VAL A 1 5.71 34.86 -2.45
CA VAL A 1 5.54 33.74 -3.39
C VAL A 1 5.41 32.48 -2.55
N ALA A 2 4.44 31.65 -2.84
CA ALA A 2 4.28 30.38 -2.14
C ALA A 2 5.48 29.45 -2.46
N PRO A 3 5.96 28.63 -1.47
CA PRO A 3 7.02 27.66 -1.70
C PRO A 3 6.62 26.67 -2.80
N LYS A 4 7.58 26.30 -3.66
CA LYS A 4 7.36 25.37 -4.77
C LYS A 4 7.69 23.92 -4.41
N ASN A 5 8.67 23.72 -3.53
CA ASN A 5 9.18 22.43 -3.14
C ASN A 5 9.46 22.37 -1.63
N LEU A 6 9.76 21.18 -1.12
CA LEU A 6 9.99 20.98 0.31
C LEU A 6 11.20 21.78 0.84
N GLN A 7 12.26 21.97 0.03
CA GLN A 7 13.40 22.77 0.47
C GLN A 7 12.99 24.23 0.76
N GLU A 8 12.22 24.84 -0.14
CA GLU A 8 11.72 26.20 0.06
C GLU A 8 10.76 26.31 1.25
N VAL A 9 9.97 25.26 1.53
CA VAL A 9 9.13 25.19 2.73
C VAL A 9 9.99 25.21 4.00
N LEU A 10 11.06 24.42 4.02
CA LEU A 10 11.99 24.35 5.16
C LEU A 10 12.73 25.68 5.35
N ASP A 11 13.23 26.27 4.28
CA ASP A 11 13.97 27.55 4.29
C ASP A 11 13.10 28.72 4.78
N SER A 12 11.79 28.67 4.51
CA SER A 12 10.82 29.69 4.96
C SER A 12 10.28 29.46 6.37
N SER A 13 10.61 28.35 7.00
CA SER A 13 10.18 27.97 8.35
C SER A 13 11.28 28.20 9.41
N ARG A 14 10.92 28.03 10.68
CA ARG A 14 11.90 28.03 11.81
C ARG A 14 12.60 26.66 11.95
N GLY A 15 12.45 25.79 10.96
CA GLY A 15 12.98 24.44 10.91
C GLY A 15 11.92 23.37 10.93
N ALA A 16 12.32 22.13 10.63
CA ALA A 16 11.41 21.00 10.46
C ALA A 16 10.52 20.73 11.70
N VAL A 17 11.08 20.89 12.91
CA VAL A 17 10.33 20.67 14.16
C VAL A 17 9.19 21.67 14.32
N ASP A 18 9.44 22.94 14.03
CA ASP A 18 8.41 23.98 14.10
C ASP A 18 7.32 23.74 13.06
N LEU A 19 7.73 23.40 11.85
CA LEU A 19 6.82 23.06 10.74
C LEU A 19 5.87 21.90 11.10
N LEU A 20 6.42 20.81 11.65
CA LEU A 20 5.65 19.63 12.02
C LEU A 20 4.70 19.90 13.21
N ARG A 21 5.18 20.62 14.24
CA ARG A 21 4.36 20.96 15.41
C ARG A 21 3.20 21.89 15.10
N ASN A 22 3.40 22.79 14.13
CA ASN A 22 2.41 23.79 13.74
C ASN A 22 1.62 23.40 12.49
N SER A 23 1.78 22.16 12.00
CA SER A 23 1.06 21.67 10.82
C SER A 23 -0.45 21.72 11.05
N GLN A 24 -1.16 22.31 10.08
CA GLN A 24 -2.63 22.40 10.07
C GLN A 24 -3.27 21.22 9.31
N ILE A 25 -2.47 20.27 8.81
CA ILE A 25 -2.98 19.12 8.04
C ILE A 25 -3.86 18.23 8.92
N GLY A 26 -3.54 18.12 10.22
CA GLY A 26 -4.27 17.28 11.15
C GLY A 26 -3.94 15.79 11.01
N SER A 27 -4.71 14.96 11.73
CA SER A 27 -4.50 13.51 11.71
C SER A 27 -4.82 12.90 10.35
N TYR A 28 -4.11 11.81 10.02
CA TYR A 28 -4.41 11.01 8.83
C TYR A 28 -5.83 10.43 8.93
N ILE A 29 -6.60 10.58 7.84
CA ILE A 29 -7.90 9.95 7.67
C ILE A 29 -7.79 8.96 6.52
N TYR A 30 -8.23 7.73 6.76
CA TYR A 30 -8.29 6.70 5.74
C TYR A 30 -9.28 7.15 4.64
N PRO A 31 -8.83 7.31 3.38
CA PRO A 31 -9.65 7.94 2.35
C PRO A 31 -10.76 7.02 1.86
N VAL A 32 -11.91 7.61 1.47
CA VAL A 32 -13.05 6.99 0.78
C VAL A 32 -13.83 6.00 1.66
N VAL A 33 -13.16 5.09 2.36
CA VAL A 33 -13.82 4.08 3.20
C VAL A 33 -14.58 4.74 4.36
N PRO A 34 -15.85 4.38 4.63
CA PRO A 34 -16.60 4.94 5.75
C PRO A 34 -15.90 4.69 7.10
N ALA A 35 -16.28 5.49 8.11
CA ALA A 35 -15.71 5.38 9.44
C ALA A 35 -15.93 3.99 10.05
N ASP A 36 -17.15 3.50 9.92
CA ASP A 36 -17.54 2.13 10.26
C ASP A 36 -18.77 1.71 9.41
N PHE A 37 -18.98 0.42 9.23
CA PHE A 37 -20.14 -0.17 8.55
C PHE A 37 -21.21 -0.59 9.53
N GLN A 38 -20.80 -1.05 10.71
CA GLN A 38 -21.68 -1.47 11.80
C GLN A 38 -21.28 -0.74 13.09
N ASN A 39 -20.15 -1.13 13.63
CA ASN A 39 -19.54 -0.59 14.83
C ASN A 39 -18.08 -1.07 14.84
N TRP A 40 -17.14 -0.15 15.02
CA TRP A 40 -15.71 -0.46 14.94
C TRP A 40 -15.24 -1.57 15.91
N ILE A 41 -15.90 -1.72 17.08
CA ILE A 41 -15.59 -2.79 18.05
C ILE A 41 -16.00 -4.16 17.48
N LYS A 42 -17.19 -4.25 16.87
CA LYS A 42 -17.65 -5.47 16.23
C LYS A 42 -16.77 -5.83 15.03
N GLU A 43 -16.41 -4.84 14.22
CA GLU A 43 -15.53 -5.01 13.08
C GLU A 43 -14.14 -5.47 13.53
N GLN A 44 -13.57 -4.88 14.57
CA GLN A 44 -12.32 -5.32 15.17
C GLN A 44 -12.42 -6.75 15.72
N THR A 45 -13.51 -7.09 16.34
CA THR A 45 -13.72 -8.43 16.90
C THR A 45 -13.83 -9.50 15.82
N ALA A 46 -14.47 -9.16 14.68
CA ALA A 46 -14.73 -10.09 13.60
C ALA A 46 -13.45 -10.69 12.98
N TRP A 47 -12.37 -9.95 12.85
CA TRP A 47 -11.14 -10.54 12.29
C TRP A 47 -10.48 -11.61 13.18
N ARG A 48 -10.83 -11.65 14.46
CA ARG A 48 -10.37 -12.70 15.39
C ARG A 48 -11.32 -13.88 15.51
N GLN A 49 -12.61 -13.66 15.22
CA GLN A 49 -13.65 -14.65 15.47
C GLN A 49 -14.25 -15.25 14.19
N THR A 50 -14.36 -14.47 13.13
CA THR A 50 -15.00 -14.86 11.88
C THR A 50 -14.15 -14.48 10.67
N ALA A 51 -14.59 -13.50 9.88
CA ALA A 51 -13.85 -12.95 8.76
C ALA A 51 -14.15 -11.47 8.55
N VAL A 52 -13.23 -10.76 7.96
CA VAL A 52 -13.37 -9.36 7.58
C VAL A 52 -12.96 -9.10 6.14
N LEU A 53 -13.52 -8.03 5.57
CA LEU A 53 -13.14 -7.47 4.29
C LEU A 53 -12.60 -6.07 4.49
N TYR A 54 -11.34 -5.84 4.14
CA TYR A 54 -10.75 -4.50 4.02
C TYR A 54 -10.76 -4.04 2.58
N ASP A 55 -11.31 -2.86 2.32
CA ASP A 55 -11.11 -2.17 1.04
C ASP A 55 -9.85 -1.31 1.13
N GLN A 56 -8.80 -1.77 0.46
CA GLN A 56 -7.48 -1.11 0.44
C GLN A 56 -7.25 -0.31 -0.85
N SER A 57 -8.27 -0.12 -1.66
CA SER A 57 -8.15 0.45 -3.01
C SER A 57 -7.68 1.90 -3.03
N HIS A 58 -7.87 2.67 -1.95
CA HIS A 58 -7.71 4.13 -1.98
C HIS A 58 -6.60 4.70 -1.11
N HIS A 59 -6.00 3.93 -0.18
CA HIS A 59 -5.11 4.49 0.83
C HIS A 59 -3.61 4.35 0.56
N MET A 60 -3.23 3.59 -0.49
CA MET A 60 -1.85 3.38 -0.91
C MET A 60 -1.64 3.79 -2.36
N ASP A 61 -0.44 4.27 -2.66
CA ASP A 61 0.03 4.44 -4.04
C ASP A 61 0.39 3.08 -4.64
N ASN A 62 0.13 2.91 -5.93
CA ASN A 62 0.74 1.86 -6.74
C ASN A 62 1.77 2.50 -7.66
N LEU A 63 2.99 2.01 -7.65
CA LEU A 63 4.05 2.43 -8.55
C LEU A 63 4.42 1.26 -9.46
N PHE A 64 4.13 1.40 -10.74
CA PHE A 64 4.44 0.37 -11.75
C PHE A 64 5.80 0.67 -12.35
N MET A 65 6.69 -0.32 -12.34
CA MET A 65 8.05 -0.22 -12.87
C MET A 65 8.25 -1.33 -13.89
N LYS A 66 8.61 -0.96 -15.11
CA LYS A 66 8.86 -1.89 -16.22
C LYS A 66 10.23 -1.65 -16.83
N GLY A 67 10.85 -2.74 -17.27
CA GLY A 67 12.15 -2.72 -17.93
C GLY A 67 13.26 -3.35 -17.09
N SER A 68 14.35 -3.72 -17.76
CA SER A 68 15.46 -4.45 -17.16
C SER A 68 16.22 -3.67 -16.09
N ASP A 69 16.03 -2.34 -16.01
CA ASP A 69 16.64 -1.50 -14.98
C ASP A 69 15.77 -1.35 -13.73
N ALA A 70 14.50 -1.82 -13.76
CA ALA A 70 13.62 -1.75 -12.59
C ALA A 70 14.21 -2.45 -11.36
N ILE A 71 14.77 -3.65 -11.54
CA ILE A 71 15.40 -4.38 -10.43
C ILE A 71 16.67 -3.67 -9.92
N LYS A 72 17.40 -2.94 -10.78
CA LYS A 72 18.59 -2.17 -10.38
C LYS A 72 18.16 -0.99 -9.50
N LEU A 73 17.12 -0.23 -9.89
CA LEU A 73 16.53 0.82 -9.07
C LEU A 73 16.09 0.30 -7.71
N ILE A 74 15.31 -0.78 -7.68
CA ILE A 74 14.85 -1.40 -6.44
C ILE A 74 16.02 -1.80 -5.55
N SER A 75 17.03 -2.46 -6.11
CA SER A 75 18.21 -2.94 -5.37
C SER A 75 19.09 -1.82 -4.82
N SER A 76 19.17 -0.67 -5.52
CA SER A 76 19.99 0.46 -5.10
C SER A 76 19.37 1.30 -3.99
N THR A 77 18.05 1.19 -3.80
CA THR A 77 17.27 2.02 -2.85
C THR A 77 16.78 1.27 -1.62
N ALA A 78 16.73 -0.07 -1.64
CA ALA A 78 16.22 -0.90 -0.56
C ALA A 78 17.32 -1.55 0.27
N ILE A 79 17.07 -1.72 1.57
CA ILE A 79 17.91 -2.54 2.43
C ILE A 79 17.62 -4.04 2.27
N ASN A 80 16.47 -4.39 1.71
CA ASN A 80 16.08 -5.78 1.50
C ASN A 80 16.82 -6.37 0.29
N SER A 81 17.37 -7.58 0.46
CA SER A 81 18.02 -8.27 -0.65
C SER A 81 17.04 -8.61 -1.77
N THR A 82 17.41 -8.30 -3.00
CA THR A 82 16.68 -8.68 -4.23
C THR A 82 17.27 -9.91 -4.92
N ALA A 83 18.32 -10.53 -4.37
CA ALA A 83 19.05 -11.65 -4.98
C ALA A 83 18.14 -12.86 -5.30
N VAL A 84 17.12 -13.11 -4.47
CA VAL A 84 16.11 -14.15 -4.72
C VAL A 84 14.74 -13.49 -4.73
N PHE A 85 14.27 -13.12 -5.91
CA PHE A 85 12.96 -12.49 -6.11
C PHE A 85 12.31 -13.04 -7.39
N PRO A 86 11.78 -14.27 -7.38
CA PRO A 86 11.16 -14.86 -8.57
C PRO A 86 9.84 -14.19 -8.93
N VAL A 87 9.41 -14.38 -10.17
CA VAL A 87 8.07 -13.98 -10.65
C VAL A 87 6.99 -14.63 -9.78
N ASN A 88 5.86 -13.98 -9.61
CA ASN A 88 4.76 -14.36 -8.72
C ASN A 88 5.14 -14.42 -7.24
N ARG A 89 6.05 -13.56 -6.82
CA ARG A 89 6.40 -13.37 -5.42
C ARG A 89 6.32 -11.89 -5.02
N ALA A 90 5.93 -11.64 -3.78
CA ALA A 90 6.06 -10.34 -3.15
C ALA A 90 7.25 -10.31 -2.17
N LYS A 91 7.73 -9.11 -1.89
CA LYS A 91 8.75 -8.83 -0.88
C LYS A 91 8.44 -7.54 -0.15
N GLN A 92 8.85 -7.46 1.12
CA GLN A 92 8.93 -6.16 1.81
C GLN A 92 9.95 -5.28 1.08
N TYR A 93 9.62 -4.01 0.95
CA TYR A 93 10.51 -2.96 0.45
C TYR A 93 10.68 -1.89 1.51
N VAL A 94 11.89 -1.68 1.95
CA VAL A 94 12.24 -0.66 2.95
C VAL A 94 13.37 0.20 2.38
N PRO A 95 13.04 1.34 1.75
CA PRO A 95 14.05 2.28 1.28
C PRO A 95 14.65 3.07 2.45
N THR A 96 15.94 3.36 2.31
CA THR A 96 16.68 4.17 3.27
C THR A 96 17.49 5.26 2.58
N THR A 97 17.82 6.31 3.32
CA THR A 97 18.87 7.24 2.93
C THR A 97 20.23 6.54 2.95
N ALA A 98 21.26 7.16 2.36
CA ALA A 98 22.64 6.68 2.42
C ALA A 98 23.18 6.59 3.87
N SER A 99 22.65 7.40 4.79
CA SER A 99 22.96 7.38 6.21
C SER A 99 22.18 6.32 7.02
N GLY A 100 21.33 5.51 6.35
CA GLY A 100 20.59 4.41 6.95
C GLY A 100 19.26 4.78 7.60
N HIS A 101 18.78 6.01 7.43
CA HIS A 101 17.46 6.39 7.94
C HIS A 101 16.35 5.86 7.03
N VAL A 102 15.34 5.25 7.63
CA VAL A 102 14.20 4.69 6.90
C VAL A 102 13.35 5.79 6.29
N ILE A 103 13.12 5.72 4.98
CA ILE A 103 12.23 6.62 4.24
C ILE A 103 10.76 6.20 4.40
N GLY A 104 10.53 4.89 4.38
CA GLY A 104 9.22 4.31 4.47
C GLY A 104 9.28 2.82 4.27
N ASP A 105 8.13 2.21 3.98
CA ASP A 105 8.04 0.81 3.64
C ASP A 105 6.85 0.56 2.70
N GLY A 106 6.78 -0.65 2.18
CA GLY A 106 5.69 -1.15 1.37
C GLY A 106 5.98 -2.56 0.88
N ILE A 107 5.17 -3.01 -0.03
CA ILE A 107 5.30 -4.33 -0.62
C ILE A 107 5.63 -4.19 -2.11
N LEU A 108 6.64 -4.92 -2.56
CA LEU A 108 6.98 -5.11 -3.97
C LEU A 108 6.38 -6.42 -4.46
N PHE A 109 5.72 -6.37 -5.60
CA PHE A 109 5.19 -7.51 -6.33
C PHE A 109 6.01 -7.68 -7.61
N ARG A 110 6.56 -8.85 -7.89
CA ARG A 110 7.14 -9.18 -9.19
C ARG A 110 6.08 -9.87 -10.03
N GLU A 111 5.46 -9.12 -10.92
CA GLU A 111 4.34 -9.59 -11.74
C GLU A 111 4.82 -10.38 -12.97
N ALA A 112 5.93 -9.97 -13.57
CA ALA A 112 6.59 -10.63 -14.68
C ALA A 112 8.11 -10.49 -14.59
N GLU A 113 8.87 -10.92 -15.57
CA GLU A 113 10.35 -10.92 -15.52
C GLU A 113 10.92 -9.54 -15.23
N ASP A 114 10.45 -8.51 -15.95
CA ASP A 114 10.89 -7.12 -15.81
C ASP A 114 9.73 -6.19 -15.43
N GLU A 115 8.70 -6.71 -14.73
CA GLU A 115 7.56 -5.93 -14.26
C GLU A 115 7.39 -6.04 -12.75
N TYR A 116 7.43 -4.88 -12.10
CA TYR A 116 7.32 -4.77 -10.65
C TYR A 116 6.26 -3.74 -10.28
N VAL A 117 5.55 -3.99 -9.18
CA VAL A 117 4.60 -3.03 -8.61
C VAL A 117 4.99 -2.79 -7.16
N TYR A 118 5.25 -1.54 -6.81
CA TYR A 118 5.33 -1.14 -5.41
C TYR A 118 3.93 -0.72 -4.94
N VAL A 119 3.54 -1.19 -3.78
CA VAL A 119 2.28 -0.81 -3.11
C VAL A 119 2.60 -0.35 -1.69
N GLY A 120 2.29 0.89 -1.39
CA GLY A 120 2.58 1.46 -0.08
C GLY A 120 2.29 2.95 0.01
N ARG A 121 2.84 3.60 1.02
CA ARG A 121 2.65 5.03 1.24
C ARG A 121 3.53 5.90 0.34
N ALA A 122 3.09 7.13 0.12
CA ALA A 122 3.75 8.11 -0.75
C ALA A 122 5.24 8.35 -0.47
N PRO A 123 5.75 8.38 0.77
CA PRO A 123 7.18 8.62 0.98
C PRO A 123 8.10 7.66 0.23
N ALA A 124 7.84 6.35 0.32
CA ALA A 124 8.65 5.35 -0.39
C ALA A 124 8.40 5.35 -1.91
N ALA A 125 7.15 5.62 -2.35
CA ALA A 125 6.84 5.79 -3.76
C ALA A 125 7.58 7.00 -4.37
N ASN A 126 7.58 8.14 -3.69
CA ASN A 126 8.28 9.34 -4.14
C ASN A 126 9.81 9.13 -4.16
N TRP A 127 10.35 8.37 -3.20
CA TRP A 127 11.77 8.02 -3.19
C TRP A 127 12.17 7.19 -4.41
N LEU A 128 11.36 6.18 -4.76
CA LEU A 128 11.56 5.39 -5.99
C LEU A 128 11.47 6.24 -7.25
N LEU A 129 10.46 7.13 -7.33
CA LEU A 129 10.31 8.04 -8.46
C LEU A 129 11.53 8.94 -8.65
N TYR A 130 11.94 9.62 -7.58
CA TYR A 130 13.10 10.51 -7.62
C TYR A 130 14.35 9.80 -8.13
N HIS A 131 14.66 8.64 -7.56
CA HIS A 131 15.82 7.88 -8.00
C HIS A 131 15.66 7.28 -9.39
N GLY A 132 14.45 6.92 -9.80
CA GLY A 132 14.15 6.47 -11.16
C GLY A 132 14.39 7.57 -12.20
N GLU A 133 13.98 8.80 -11.89
CA GLU A 133 14.13 9.96 -12.77
C GLU A 133 15.57 10.49 -12.81
N THR A 134 16.29 10.44 -11.70
CA THR A 134 17.61 11.05 -11.57
C THR A 134 18.78 10.07 -11.65
N GLY A 135 18.52 8.76 -11.56
CA GLY A 135 19.55 7.73 -11.45
C GLY A 135 20.14 7.25 -12.78
N GLY A 136 19.71 7.80 -13.92
CA GLY A 136 20.30 7.49 -15.24
C GLY A 136 19.96 6.09 -15.77
N TYR A 137 18.81 5.53 -15.42
CA TYR A 137 18.34 4.25 -15.93
C TYR A 137 17.86 4.36 -17.39
N GLY A 138 18.47 3.57 -18.29
CA GLY A 138 18.19 3.65 -19.73
C GLY A 138 16.99 2.81 -20.20
N ASN A 139 16.62 1.78 -19.43
CA ASN A 139 15.51 0.89 -19.74
C ASN A 139 14.62 0.74 -18.52
N LEU A 140 13.91 1.82 -18.17
CA LEU A 140 13.00 1.91 -17.04
C LEU A 140 11.83 2.82 -17.39
N ASP A 141 10.61 2.27 -17.34
CA ASP A 141 9.36 3.02 -17.39
C ASP A 141 8.69 2.97 -16.00
N ILE A 142 8.32 4.14 -15.48
CA ILE A 142 7.64 4.26 -14.21
C ILE A 142 6.34 5.02 -14.39
N THR A 143 5.24 4.42 -13.94
CA THR A 143 3.92 5.07 -13.87
C THR A 143 3.36 4.97 -12.46
N VAL A 144 2.58 5.97 -12.06
CA VAL A 144 2.02 6.06 -10.70
C VAL A 144 0.50 6.08 -10.75
N ASP A 145 -0.11 5.21 -9.96
CA ASP A 145 -1.52 5.26 -9.60
C ASP A 145 -1.63 5.81 -8.18
N ARG A 146 -1.84 7.12 -8.07
CA ARG A 146 -1.84 7.84 -6.79
C ARG A 146 -3.05 7.47 -5.93
N ARG A 147 -2.82 7.32 -4.63
CA ARG A 147 -3.88 7.15 -3.63
C ARG A 147 -4.88 8.30 -3.64
N SER A 148 -6.08 8.06 -3.16
CA SER A 148 -7.01 9.15 -2.90
C SER A 148 -6.53 10.02 -1.74
N PRO A 149 -6.78 11.35 -1.77
CA PRO A 149 -6.38 12.22 -0.68
C PRO A 149 -7.16 11.89 0.59
N SER A 150 -6.52 12.08 1.74
CA SER A 150 -7.20 11.96 3.04
C SER A 150 -8.11 13.14 3.31
N ARG A 151 -7.87 14.28 2.68
CA ARG A 151 -8.65 15.52 2.83
C ARG A 151 -8.79 16.24 1.50
N PRO A 152 -9.97 16.84 1.20
CA PRO A 152 -11.19 16.71 2.00
C PRO A 152 -11.71 15.26 2.02
N TYR A 153 -12.35 14.88 3.13
CA TYR A 153 -12.89 13.52 3.28
C TYR A 153 -13.95 13.22 2.20
N GLY A 154 -13.92 11.99 1.71
CA GLY A 154 -14.84 11.53 0.66
C GLY A 154 -14.40 11.87 -0.77
N GLN A 155 -13.43 12.74 -0.96
CA GLN A 155 -12.84 12.95 -2.29
C GLN A 155 -12.05 11.71 -2.69
N GLN A 156 -12.27 11.26 -3.92
CA GLN A 156 -11.52 10.14 -4.49
C GLN A 156 -10.93 10.50 -5.83
N VAL A 157 -9.84 9.85 -6.19
CA VAL A 157 -9.28 9.88 -7.54
C VAL A 157 -9.65 8.60 -8.27
N THR A 158 -9.66 8.64 -9.60
CA THR A 158 -9.80 7.44 -10.42
C THR A 158 -8.59 6.54 -10.19
N ARG A 159 -8.84 5.29 -9.75
CA ARG A 159 -7.82 4.29 -9.54
C ARG A 159 -7.68 3.39 -10.76
N GLN A 160 -6.49 2.82 -10.95
CA GLN A 160 -6.29 1.78 -11.97
C GLN A 160 -6.68 0.40 -11.45
N TYR A 161 -6.41 0.13 -10.15
CA TYR A 161 -6.67 -1.16 -9.53
C TYR A 161 -7.49 -1.01 -8.26
N TYR A 162 -8.40 -1.98 -8.03
CA TYR A 162 -8.93 -2.24 -6.71
C TYR A 162 -8.01 -3.19 -5.95
N ARG A 163 -8.10 -3.15 -4.62
CA ARG A 163 -7.37 -4.04 -3.72
C ARG A 163 -8.23 -4.36 -2.51
N PHE A 164 -8.46 -5.65 -2.27
CA PHE A 164 -9.21 -6.15 -1.13
C PHE A 164 -8.37 -7.11 -0.32
N GLN A 165 -8.53 -7.09 1.01
CA GLN A 165 -7.97 -8.08 1.92
C GLN A 165 -9.11 -8.82 2.61
N ILE A 166 -9.19 -10.14 2.42
CA ILE A 166 -10.05 -11.04 3.18
C ILE A 166 -9.19 -11.66 4.27
N GLN A 167 -9.63 -11.57 5.53
CA GLN A 167 -8.82 -11.99 6.67
C GLN A 167 -9.69 -12.52 7.81
N GLY A 168 -9.13 -13.43 8.59
CA GLY A 168 -9.74 -14.00 9.79
C GLY A 168 -9.84 -15.51 9.77
N PRO A 169 -10.29 -16.15 10.87
CA PRO A 169 -10.40 -17.62 10.97
C PRO A 169 -11.19 -18.28 9.84
N ASN A 170 -12.26 -17.61 9.39
CA ASN A 170 -13.15 -18.12 8.34
C ASN A 170 -12.77 -17.61 6.93
N ALA A 171 -11.65 -16.92 6.78
CA ALA A 171 -11.27 -16.33 5.48
C ALA A 171 -11.16 -17.38 4.36
N TRP A 172 -10.62 -18.56 4.66
CA TRP A 172 -10.46 -19.62 3.65
C TRP A 172 -11.79 -20.17 3.16
N GLN A 173 -12.80 -20.33 4.01
CA GLN A 173 -14.14 -20.76 3.59
C GLN A 173 -14.75 -19.75 2.61
N VAL A 174 -14.58 -18.45 2.87
CA VAL A 174 -15.01 -17.40 1.95
C VAL A 174 -14.28 -17.49 0.62
N ILE A 175 -12.95 -17.65 0.65
CA ILE A 175 -12.10 -17.71 -0.54
C ILE A 175 -12.44 -18.93 -1.40
N GLU A 176 -12.58 -20.10 -0.80
CA GLU A 176 -12.94 -21.34 -1.51
C GLU A 176 -14.34 -21.28 -2.12
N LYS A 177 -15.30 -20.66 -1.42
CA LYS A 177 -16.63 -20.42 -1.98
C LYS A 177 -16.60 -19.48 -3.18
N LEU A 178 -15.82 -18.39 -3.10
CA LEU A 178 -15.62 -17.47 -4.22
C LEU A 178 -14.98 -18.15 -5.43
N ASN A 179 -13.97 -18.98 -5.20
CA ASN A 179 -13.26 -19.72 -6.24
C ASN A 179 -14.05 -20.90 -6.80
N LYS A 180 -15.21 -21.24 -6.18
CA LYS A 180 -16.02 -22.43 -6.50
C LYS A 180 -15.25 -23.76 -6.38
N GLY A 181 -14.35 -23.83 -5.41
CA GLY A 181 -13.54 -25.00 -5.12
C GLY A 181 -12.27 -24.65 -4.34
N PRO A 182 -11.47 -25.66 -3.98
CA PRO A 182 -10.25 -25.44 -3.22
C PRO A 182 -9.27 -24.55 -3.98
N LEU A 183 -8.59 -23.68 -3.25
CA LEU A 183 -7.48 -22.89 -3.75
C LEU A 183 -6.17 -23.47 -3.22
N GLU A 184 -5.17 -23.57 -4.08
CA GLU A 184 -3.83 -23.98 -3.67
C GLU A 184 -3.33 -23.10 -2.51
N GLN A 185 -2.91 -23.72 -1.43
CA GLN A 185 -2.34 -23.00 -0.30
C GLN A 185 -0.90 -22.59 -0.61
N LEU A 186 -0.76 -21.35 -1.02
CA LEU A 186 0.54 -20.74 -1.27
C LEU A 186 1.30 -20.48 0.03
N LYS A 187 2.63 -20.42 -0.06
CA LYS A 187 3.48 -19.89 1.00
C LYS A 187 3.25 -18.38 1.15
N PHE A 188 3.52 -17.86 2.34
CA PHE A 188 3.45 -16.42 2.60
C PHE A 188 4.22 -15.62 1.54
N PHE A 189 3.63 -14.53 1.09
CA PHE A 189 4.13 -13.66 0.01
C PHE A 189 4.29 -14.32 -1.36
N ASN A 190 3.67 -15.45 -1.60
CA ASN A 190 3.52 -15.97 -2.96
C ASN A 190 2.18 -15.49 -3.56
N MET A 191 2.23 -15.25 -4.87
CA MET A 191 1.09 -14.80 -5.66
C MET A 191 0.55 -15.92 -6.54
N SER A 192 -0.75 -15.83 -6.85
CA SER A 192 -1.46 -16.71 -7.79
C SER A 192 -2.62 -15.96 -8.42
N THR A 193 -3.51 -16.70 -9.01
CA THR A 193 -4.81 -16.22 -9.53
C THR A 193 -5.93 -17.07 -8.98
N MET A 194 -7.12 -16.48 -8.86
CA MET A 194 -8.35 -17.20 -8.57
C MET A 194 -9.50 -16.67 -9.43
N SER A 195 -10.59 -17.41 -9.51
CA SER A 195 -11.79 -16.96 -10.20
C SER A 195 -12.78 -16.36 -9.20
N VAL A 196 -13.31 -15.17 -9.50
CA VAL A 196 -14.42 -14.55 -8.76
C VAL A 196 -15.49 -14.15 -9.76
N ASN A 197 -16.66 -14.78 -9.71
CA ASN A 197 -17.76 -14.53 -10.65
C ASN A 197 -17.33 -14.48 -12.12
N GLY A 198 -16.47 -15.44 -12.53
CA GLY A 198 -15.98 -15.55 -13.90
C GLY A 198 -14.85 -14.60 -14.26
N SER A 199 -14.39 -13.75 -13.34
CA SER A 199 -13.20 -12.92 -13.53
C SER A 199 -11.99 -13.55 -12.88
N ASN A 200 -10.87 -13.58 -13.61
CA ASN A 200 -9.59 -13.93 -13.02
C ASN A 200 -9.05 -12.72 -12.25
N VAL A 201 -8.80 -12.90 -10.98
CA VAL A 201 -8.21 -11.90 -10.10
C VAL A 201 -6.84 -12.35 -9.62
N ARG A 202 -5.94 -11.41 -9.41
CA ARG A 202 -4.63 -11.69 -8.81
C ARG A 202 -4.77 -11.83 -7.32
N THR A 203 -3.94 -12.68 -6.73
CA THR A 203 -3.97 -12.95 -5.30
C THR A 203 -2.57 -12.95 -4.70
N LEU A 204 -2.47 -12.54 -3.43
CA LEU A 204 -1.27 -12.67 -2.61
C LEU A 204 -1.62 -13.37 -1.31
N ARG A 205 -0.88 -14.42 -0.96
CA ARG A 205 -0.97 -15.03 0.36
C ARG A 205 -0.40 -14.06 1.40
N HIS A 206 -1.28 -13.33 2.03
CA HIS A 206 -0.97 -12.31 3.02
C HIS A 206 -2.05 -12.28 4.12
N GLY A 207 -1.65 -11.98 5.34
CA GLY A 207 -2.55 -11.78 6.48
C GLY A 207 -1.89 -10.85 7.48
N MET A 208 -2.69 -9.99 8.08
CA MET A 208 -2.23 -9.04 9.11
C MET A 208 -2.47 -9.64 10.51
N ALA A 209 -1.67 -9.22 11.49
CA ALA A 209 -1.78 -9.66 12.89
C ALA A 209 -1.79 -11.19 13.07
N GLY A 210 -1.11 -11.94 12.18
CA GLY A 210 -1.05 -13.40 12.22
C GLY A 210 -2.33 -14.12 11.79
N ALA A 211 -3.39 -13.41 11.42
CA ALA A 211 -4.63 -14.02 10.95
C ALA A 211 -4.47 -14.60 9.52
N PRO A 212 -5.14 -15.74 9.21
CA PRO A 212 -5.18 -16.24 7.85
C PRO A 212 -5.83 -15.22 6.91
N GLY A 213 -5.31 -15.08 5.70
CA GLY A 213 -5.88 -14.14 4.75
C GLY A 213 -5.33 -14.23 3.35
N LEU A 214 -6.01 -13.55 2.44
CA LEU A 214 -5.64 -13.41 1.04
C LEU A 214 -5.92 -11.99 0.59
N GLU A 215 -4.94 -11.37 -0.05
CA GLU A 215 -5.12 -10.10 -0.73
C GLU A 215 -5.53 -10.38 -2.18
N ILE A 216 -6.47 -9.59 -2.73
CA ILE A 216 -7.03 -9.75 -4.07
C ILE A 216 -6.99 -8.40 -4.76
N TRP A 217 -6.56 -8.37 -6.02
CA TRP A 217 -6.59 -7.14 -6.82
C TRP A 217 -6.89 -7.41 -8.29
N GLY A 218 -7.32 -6.36 -8.96
CA GLY A 218 -7.62 -6.35 -10.38
C GLY A 218 -8.02 -4.96 -10.87
N PRO A 219 -8.45 -4.82 -12.14
CA PRO A 219 -8.86 -3.54 -12.71
C PRO A 219 -9.97 -2.86 -11.91
N TYR A 220 -9.82 -1.56 -11.62
CA TYR A 220 -10.77 -0.83 -10.76
C TYR A 220 -12.21 -0.83 -11.29
N ALA A 221 -12.41 -0.99 -12.60
CA ALA A 221 -13.74 -1.14 -13.20
C ALA A 221 -14.54 -2.30 -12.59
N ASP A 222 -13.88 -3.31 -12.06
CA ASP A 222 -14.51 -4.48 -11.43
C ASP A 222 -14.73 -4.33 -9.93
N HIS A 223 -14.27 -3.23 -9.30
CA HIS A 223 -14.29 -3.02 -7.85
C HIS A 223 -15.64 -3.36 -7.19
N GLY A 224 -16.72 -2.74 -7.65
CA GLY A 224 -18.05 -2.95 -7.06
C GLY A 224 -18.52 -4.39 -7.18
N ARG A 225 -18.40 -4.97 -8.37
CA ARG A 225 -18.82 -6.34 -8.67
C ARG A 225 -18.05 -7.39 -7.83
N ILE A 226 -16.73 -7.20 -7.69
CA ILE A 226 -15.89 -8.12 -6.90
C ILE A 226 -16.18 -7.94 -5.40
N ARG A 227 -16.31 -6.69 -4.91
CA ARG A 227 -16.69 -6.41 -3.52
C ARG A 227 -18.01 -7.10 -3.16
N ASP A 228 -19.03 -6.93 -3.97
CA ASP A 228 -20.36 -7.46 -3.71
C ASP A 228 -20.35 -9.00 -3.71
N ALA A 229 -19.60 -9.63 -4.61
CA ALA A 229 -19.40 -11.07 -4.61
C ALA A 229 -18.70 -11.57 -3.33
N ILE A 230 -17.71 -10.84 -2.82
CA ILE A 230 -17.02 -11.20 -1.57
C ILE A 230 -17.98 -11.09 -0.38
N VAL A 231 -18.75 -10.01 -0.30
CA VAL A 231 -19.74 -9.80 0.77
C VAL A 231 -20.81 -10.88 0.75
N GLU A 232 -21.36 -11.20 -0.42
CA GLU A 232 -22.37 -12.26 -0.60
C GLU A 232 -21.81 -13.64 -0.20
N ALA A 233 -20.65 -14.01 -0.71
CA ALA A 233 -20.02 -15.30 -0.38
C ALA A 233 -19.66 -15.40 1.11
N GLY A 234 -19.25 -14.29 1.71
CA GLY A 234 -18.81 -14.24 3.11
C GLY A 234 -19.94 -14.20 4.13
N ALA A 235 -21.17 -13.90 3.75
CA ALA A 235 -22.29 -13.67 4.66
C ALA A 235 -22.52 -14.86 5.61
N GLU A 236 -22.53 -16.08 5.10
CA GLU A 236 -22.73 -17.30 5.92
C GLU A 236 -21.56 -17.60 6.85
N PHE A 237 -20.37 -17.08 6.56
CA PHE A 237 -19.15 -17.25 7.36
C PHE A 237 -18.91 -16.10 8.34
N GLY A 238 -19.88 -15.17 8.46
CA GLY A 238 -19.78 -14.02 9.36
C GLY A 238 -18.80 -12.97 8.91
N LEU A 239 -18.59 -12.81 7.60
CA LEU A 239 -17.72 -11.77 7.05
C LEU A 239 -18.32 -10.38 7.29
N VAL A 240 -17.48 -9.46 7.80
CA VAL A 240 -17.85 -8.08 8.09
C VAL A 240 -16.93 -7.13 7.30
N PRO A 241 -17.48 -6.19 6.51
CA PRO A 241 -16.68 -5.08 5.97
C PRO A 241 -16.13 -4.21 7.11
N VAL A 242 -14.89 -3.74 6.96
CA VAL A 242 -14.17 -2.97 7.99
C VAL A 242 -14.05 -1.53 7.58
N GLY A 243 -14.48 -0.64 8.48
CA GLY A 243 -14.35 0.80 8.33
C GLY A 243 -12.99 1.34 8.80
N SER A 244 -12.79 2.63 8.52
CA SER A 244 -11.51 3.29 8.76
C SER A 244 -11.15 3.43 10.25
N ARG A 245 -12.09 3.29 11.17
CA ARG A 245 -11.82 3.33 12.63
C ARG A 245 -11.20 2.03 13.15
N ALA A 246 -11.62 0.87 12.62
CA ALA A 246 -11.10 -0.41 13.06
C ALA A 246 -9.71 -0.70 12.47
N TYR A 247 -9.38 -0.16 11.30
CA TYR A 247 -8.12 -0.42 10.61
C TYR A 247 -6.86 -0.07 11.44
N PRO A 248 -6.77 1.08 12.14
CA PRO A 248 -5.62 1.40 12.99
C PRO A 248 -5.37 0.42 14.12
N SER A 249 -6.40 -0.16 14.73
CA SER A 249 -6.21 -1.15 15.80
C SER A 249 -5.62 -2.46 15.28
N ASN A 250 -5.95 -2.88 14.05
CA ASN A 250 -5.29 -3.99 13.40
C ASN A 250 -3.80 -3.70 13.14
N THR A 251 -3.47 -2.46 12.78
CA THR A 251 -2.09 -2.01 12.64
C THR A 251 -1.30 -2.18 13.94
N LEU A 252 -1.89 -1.78 15.08
CA LEU A 252 -1.28 -1.95 16.41
C LEU A 252 -1.10 -3.42 16.78
N GLU A 253 -2.10 -4.26 16.51
CA GLU A 253 -2.03 -5.71 16.77
C GLU A 253 -0.94 -6.40 15.92
N SER A 254 -0.74 -5.94 14.70
CA SER A 254 0.31 -6.44 13.81
C SER A 254 1.72 -6.05 14.26
N GLY A 255 1.85 -5.12 15.19
CA GLY A 255 3.13 -4.50 15.54
C GLY A 255 3.71 -3.68 14.39
N TRP A 256 2.86 -3.26 13.45
CA TRP A 256 3.28 -2.46 12.31
C TRP A 256 3.69 -1.06 12.75
N ILE A 257 4.92 -0.68 12.48
CA ILE A 257 5.42 0.66 12.76
C ILE A 257 4.97 1.56 11.62
N PRO A 258 4.20 2.64 11.89
CA PRO A 258 3.90 3.62 10.86
C PRO A 258 5.21 4.21 10.33
N SER A 259 5.23 4.51 9.02
CA SER A 259 6.43 5.05 8.38
C SER A 259 7.03 6.17 9.22
N PRO A 260 8.28 6.03 9.70
CA PRO A 260 8.93 7.06 10.49
C PRO A 260 9.11 8.33 9.65
N LEU A 261 9.28 9.45 10.33
CA LEU A 261 9.70 10.68 9.65
C LEU A 261 11.13 10.46 9.15
N PRO A 262 11.37 10.49 7.83
CA PRO A 262 12.70 10.26 7.30
C PRO A 262 13.62 11.44 7.58
N ALA A 263 14.92 11.20 7.68
CA ALA A 263 15.94 12.24 7.92
C ALA A 263 16.16 13.19 6.72
N ILE A 264 15.28 13.19 5.73
CA ILE A 264 15.31 14.08 4.57
C ILE A 264 15.22 15.57 4.93
N TYR A 265 14.77 15.88 6.14
CA TYR A 265 14.64 17.28 6.58
C TYR A 265 15.96 17.96 6.94
N SER A 266 17.04 17.23 7.17
CA SER A 266 18.28 17.78 7.72
C SER A 266 19.55 17.40 6.97
N GLY A 267 19.55 16.32 6.19
CA GLY A 267 20.74 15.85 5.47
C GLY A 267 21.04 16.69 4.22
N GLU A 268 22.29 17.09 4.01
CA GLU A 268 22.69 17.77 2.77
C GLU A 268 22.64 16.83 1.57
N ALA A 269 22.89 15.53 1.79
CA ALA A 269 22.80 14.51 0.74
C ALA A 269 21.40 14.38 0.16
N GLU A 270 20.35 14.71 0.94
CA GLU A 270 18.95 14.65 0.53
C GLU A 270 18.41 15.98 -0.03
N ARG A 271 19.28 17.01 -0.20
CA ARG A 271 18.86 18.32 -0.71
C ARG A 271 18.21 18.22 -2.09
N GLY A 272 18.80 17.47 -3.02
CA GLY A 272 18.24 17.27 -4.36
C GLY A 272 16.83 16.65 -4.32
N TYR A 273 16.60 15.71 -3.41
CA TYR A 273 15.26 15.14 -3.19
C TYR A 273 14.28 16.18 -2.66
N ARG A 274 14.68 17.03 -1.70
CA ARG A 274 13.83 18.10 -1.16
C ARG A 274 13.48 19.16 -2.20
N GLU A 275 14.41 19.46 -3.11
CA GLU A 275 14.18 20.38 -4.23
C GLU A 275 13.27 19.77 -5.32
N TRP A 276 13.33 18.45 -5.50
CA TRP A 276 12.47 17.71 -6.42
C TRP A 276 11.04 17.53 -5.89
N LEU A 277 10.87 17.29 -4.59
CA LEU A 277 9.57 17.00 -3.99
C LEU A 277 8.71 18.29 -3.92
N PRO A 278 7.50 18.30 -4.52
CA PRO A 278 6.59 19.44 -4.41
C PRO A 278 6.25 19.80 -2.97
N ALA A 279 5.97 21.08 -2.72
CA ALA A 279 5.68 21.59 -1.37
C ALA A 279 4.48 20.92 -0.67
N ASP A 280 3.56 20.36 -1.44
CA ASP A 280 2.38 19.60 -0.99
C ASP A 280 2.50 18.09 -1.24
N GLY A 281 3.65 17.63 -1.70
CA GLY A 281 3.89 16.24 -2.10
C GLY A 281 4.30 15.31 -0.96
N TYR A 282 4.38 15.83 0.28
CA TYR A 282 4.88 15.07 1.43
C TYR A 282 3.88 14.93 2.58
#